data_fe62597a280b6b34deefeeb7209457ba
#
_entry.id   fe62597a280b6b34deefeeb7209457ba
#
_cell.length_a   1.000
_cell.length_b   1.000
_cell.length_c   1.000
_cell.angle_alpha   90.00
_cell.angle_beta   90.00
_cell.angle_gamma   90.00
#
_symmetry.space_group_name_H-M   'P 1'
#
loop_
_entity.id
_entity.type
_entity.pdbx_description
1 polymer ?
#
loop_
_entity_poly.entity_id
_entity_poly.type
_entity_poly.pdbx_seq_one_letter_code
_entity_poly.pdbx_strand_id
1 'polypeptide(L)'
;SSGKTKTILGLTADIKGRDLIIVEDIVDTGLTLTYLREILSARKPLSLKACALLNKKIRRKIEVPVEYYGFEIPDEFVVGYGLDFNEKYRNLPYISVLKPEIYMYEVMKYEKK
;
A
#
# COMPACT_ATOMS: atom_id res chain seq x y z
N SER A 1 4.65 9.40 -0.98
CA SER A 1 5.83 8.86 -1.62
C SER A 1 5.81 9.11 -3.12
N SER A 2 6.95 9.08 -3.71
CA SER A 2 7.13 9.25 -5.15
C SER A 2 6.78 7.99 -5.94
N GLY A 3 6.05 7.06 -5.35
CA GLY A 3 5.73 5.77 -5.93
C GLY A 3 5.09 5.83 -7.30
N LYS A 4 4.28 6.83 -7.57
CA LYS A 4 3.60 7.00 -8.85
C LYS A 4 4.56 7.05 -10.03
N THR A 5 5.54 7.95 -9.97
CA THR A 5 6.51 8.12 -11.05
C THR A 5 7.40 6.90 -11.20
N LYS A 6 7.85 6.35 -10.08
CA LYS A 6 8.69 5.15 -10.07
C LYS A 6 7.98 3.96 -10.69
N THR A 7 6.69 3.79 -10.40
CA THR A 7 5.88 2.70 -10.95
C THR A 7 5.81 2.78 -12.47
N ILE A 8 5.55 3.95 -13.02
CA ILE A 8 5.49 4.16 -14.47
C ILE A 8 6.83 3.84 -15.12
N LEU A 9 7.93 4.35 -14.56
CA LEU A 9 9.26 4.15 -15.13
C LEU A 9 9.73 2.70 -15.03
N GLY A 10 9.28 1.97 -14.00
CA GLY A 10 9.70 0.58 -13.81
C GLY A 10 8.97 -0.43 -14.68
N LEU A 11 7.82 -0.07 -15.24
CA LEU A 11 7.02 -1.02 -16.01
C LEU A 11 7.40 -1.00 -17.48
N THR A 12 8.24 -1.95 -17.87
CA THR A 12 8.73 -2.09 -19.26
C THR A 12 8.04 -3.21 -20.03
N ALA A 13 7.39 -4.15 -19.36
CA ALA A 13 6.75 -5.29 -19.99
C ALA A 13 5.45 -4.89 -20.70
N ASP A 14 5.16 -5.53 -21.83
CA ASP A 14 3.87 -5.41 -22.49
C ASP A 14 2.85 -6.29 -21.78
N ILE A 15 1.83 -5.67 -21.21
CA ILE A 15 0.78 -6.36 -20.45
C ILE A 15 -0.54 -6.48 -21.21
N LYS A 16 -0.59 -6.02 -22.45
CA LYS A 16 -1.79 -6.08 -23.25
C LYS A 16 -2.27 -7.53 -23.41
N GLY A 17 -3.53 -7.77 -23.12
CA GLY A 17 -4.12 -9.11 -23.26
C GLY A 17 -3.68 -10.13 -22.22
N ARG A 18 -2.97 -9.70 -21.18
CA ARG A 18 -2.47 -10.61 -20.14
C ARG A 18 -3.29 -10.44 -18.86
N ASP A 19 -3.33 -11.50 -18.05
CA ASP A 19 -3.91 -11.45 -16.72
C ASP A 19 -2.89 -10.82 -15.76
N LEU A 20 -3.33 -9.84 -15.00
CA LEU A 20 -2.45 -9.06 -14.14
C LEU A 20 -2.95 -9.03 -12.72
N ILE A 21 -2.04 -9.20 -11.77
CA ILE A 21 -2.33 -9.05 -10.34
C ILE A 21 -1.39 -7.99 -9.78
N ILE A 22 -1.96 -6.98 -9.12
CA ILE A 22 -1.21 -6.02 -8.33
C ILE A 22 -1.04 -6.60 -6.93
N VAL A 23 0.20 -6.70 -6.46
CA VAL A 23 0.49 -7.21 -5.12
C VAL A 23 1.00 -6.06 -4.26
N GLU A 24 0.30 -5.81 -3.14
CA GLU A 24 0.63 -4.75 -2.19
C GLU A 24 0.79 -5.36 -0.80
N ASP A 25 1.66 -4.77 0.01
CA ASP A 25 1.77 -5.14 1.41
C ASP A 25 0.57 -4.63 2.21
N ILE A 26 0.17 -3.39 1.98
CA ILE A 26 -0.97 -2.78 2.67
C ILE A 26 -1.72 -1.83 1.74
N VAL A 27 -3.03 -1.87 1.81
CA VAL A 27 -3.89 -0.87 1.15
C VAL A 27 -4.53 -0.03 2.25
N ASP A 28 -4.19 1.24 2.26
CA ASP A 28 -4.60 2.21 3.28
C ASP A 28 -5.71 3.12 2.73
N THR A 29 -5.37 4.31 2.25
CA THR A 29 -6.36 5.27 1.73
C THR A 29 -6.98 4.85 0.41
N GLY A 30 -6.33 3.98 -0.32
CA GLY A 30 -6.74 3.53 -1.65
C GLY A 30 -6.25 4.41 -2.80
N LEU A 31 -5.59 5.51 -2.50
CA LEU A 31 -5.15 6.45 -3.54
C LEU A 31 -4.08 5.84 -4.46
N THR A 32 -3.08 5.20 -3.88
CA THR A 32 -2.02 4.55 -4.66
C THR A 32 -2.58 3.44 -5.54
N LEU A 33 -3.40 2.59 -4.97
CA LEU A 33 -3.99 1.47 -5.72
C LEU A 33 -4.90 1.97 -6.84
N THR A 34 -5.70 3.01 -6.59
CA THR A 34 -6.54 3.62 -7.62
C THR A 34 -5.70 4.11 -8.80
N TYR A 35 -4.61 4.81 -8.50
CA TYR A 35 -3.70 5.31 -9.51
C TYR A 35 -3.07 4.17 -10.32
N LEU A 36 -2.61 3.12 -9.65
CA LEU A 36 -2.03 1.96 -10.33
C LEU A 36 -3.06 1.27 -11.23
N ARG A 37 -4.28 1.09 -10.76
CA ARG A 37 -5.33 0.46 -11.56
C ARG A 37 -5.65 1.29 -12.80
N GLU A 38 -5.66 2.60 -12.70
CA GLU A 38 -5.88 3.47 -13.87
C GLU A 38 -4.77 3.34 -14.90
N ILE A 39 -3.52 3.41 -14.46
CA ILE A 39 -2.37 3.31 -15.34
C ILE A 39 -2.34 1.95 -16.06
N LEU A 40 -2.52 0.89 -15.29
CA LEU A 40 -2.42 -0.46 -15.82
C LEU A 40 -3.61 -0.79 -16.71
N SER A 41 -4.81 -0.32 -16.37
CA SER A 41 -6.00 -0.52 -17.21
C SER A 41 -5.86 0.14 -18.58
N ALA A 42 -5.17 1.28 -18.65
CA ALA A 42 -4.93 1.97 -19.91
C ALA A 42 -4.08 1.13 -20.88
N ARG A 43 -3.34 0.16 -20.39
CA ARG A 43 -2.52 -0.76 -21.20
C ARG A 43 -3.28 -2.00 -21.66
N LYS A 44 -4.57 -2.06 -21.39
CA LYS A 44 -5.50 -3.08 -21.86
C LYS A 44 -5.12 -4.52 -21.50
N PRO A 45 -4.89 -4.81 -20.20
CA PRO A 45 -4.72 -6.19 -19.75
C PRO A 45 -6.03 -6.98 -19.97
N LEU A 46 -5.93 -8.29 -20.03
CA LEU A 46 -7.10 -9.14 -20.11
C LEU A 46 -7.91 -9.10 -18.83
N SER A 47 -7.22 -9.11 -17.69
CA SER A 47 -7.81 -8.92 -16.37
C SER A 47 -6.84 -8.18 -15.46
N LEU A 48 -7.40 -7.49 -14.47
CA LEU A 48 -6.61 -6.73 -13.51
C LEU A 48 -7.25 -6.89 -12.14
N LYS A 49 -6.51 -7.49 -11.21
CA LYS A 49 -6.96 -7.70 -9.84
C LYS A 49 -5.90 -7.24 -8.87
N ALA A 50 -6.32 -6.90 -7.66
CA ALA A 50 -5.41 -6.48 -6.59
C ALA A 50 -5.44 -7.49 -5.45
N CYS A 51 -4.27 -7.75 -4.89
CA CYS A 51 -4.06 -8.62 -3.75
C CYS A 51 -3.23 -7.85 -2.72
N ALA A 52 -3.70 -7.76 -1.48
CA ALA A 52 -3.00 -7.09 -0.40
C ALA A 52 -2.85 -8.03 0.79
N LEU A 53 -1.73 -7.94 1.48
CA LEU A 53 -1.59 -8.67 2.74
C LEU A 53 -2.54 -8.07 3.79
N LEU A 54 -2.53 -6.75 3.91
CA LEU A 54 -3.33 -6.01 4.88
C LEU A 54 -4.26 -5.03 4.18
N ASN A 55 -5.52 -5.02 4.59
CA ASN A 55 -6.53 -4.11 4.05
C ASN A 55 -7.07 -3.25 5.20
N LYS A 56 -6.76 -1.96 5.16
CA LYS A 56 -7.18 -0.99 6.17
C LYS A 56 -8.39 -0.20 5.65
N LYS A 57 -9.53 -0.86 5.53
CA LYS A 57 -10.75 -0.28 4.92
C LYS A 57 -11.19 1.03 5.56
N ILE A 58 -11.00 1.17 6.87
CA ILE A 58 -11.43 2.36 7.60
C ILE A 58 -10.71 3.63 7.15
N ARG A 59 -9.54 3.48 6.53
CA ARG A 59 -8.75 4.62 6.04
C ARG A 59 -9.08 5.00 4.61
N ARG A 60 -10.00 4.32 3.98
CA ARG A 60 -10.29 4.53 2.56
C ARG A 60 -10.79 5.96 2.32
N LYS A 61 -10.16 6.64 1.37
CA LYS A 61 -10.59 7.96 0.89
C LYS A 61 -11.27 7.88 -0.46
N ILE A 62 -11.02 6.81 -1.18
CA ILE A 62 -11.63 6.54 -2.48
C ILE A 62 -11.95 5.06 -2.57
N GLU A 63 -13.13 4.74 -3.11
CA GLU A 63 -13.51 3.36 -3.36
C GLU A 63 -12.61 2.76 -4.42
N VAL A 64 -11.99 1.62 -4.10
CA VAL A 64 -11.15 0.89 -5.05
C VAL A 64 -11.26 -0.60 -4.76
N PRO A 65 -11.41 -1.44 -5.80
CA PRO A 65 -11.48 -2.89 -5.58
C PRO A 65 -10.17 -3.46 -5.06
N VAL A 66 -10.26 -4.27 -4.01
CA VAL A 66 -9.19 -5.14 -3.52
C VAL A 66 -9.77 -6.55 -3.53
N GLU A 67 -9.56 -7.27 -4.61
CA GLU A 67 -10.22 -8.56 -4.82
C GLU A 67 -9.79 -9.62 -3.82
N TYR A 68 -8.53 -9.58 -3.42
CA TYR A 68 -7.98 -10.56 -2.46
C TYR A 68 -7.22 -9.83 -1.36
N TYR A 69 -7.42 -10.20 -0.12
CA TYR A 69 -6.60 -9.70 0.98
C TYR A 69 -6.48 -10.73 2.08
N GLY A 70 -5.35 -10.68 2.78
CA GLY A 70 -5.08 -11.61 3.88
C GLY A 70 -5.86 -11.24 5.13
N PHE A 71 -5.78 -9.99 5.54
CA PHE A 71 -6.38 -9.52 6.79
C PHE A 71 -6.95 -8.12 6.63
N GLU A 72 -8.12 -7.90 7.20
CA GLU A 72 -8.65 -6.56 7.40
C GLU A 72 -8.18 -6.08 8.77
N ILE A 73 -7.58 -4.90 8.84
CA ILE A 73 -7.02 -4.38 10.08
C ILE A 73 -7.68 -3.04 10.46
N PRO A 74 -7.70 -2.72 11.77
CA PRO A 74 -8.25 -1.45 12.25
C PRO A 74 -7.32 -0.27 11.94
N ASP A 75 -7.73 0.93 12.33
CA ASP A 75 -6.95 2.14 12.11
C ASP A 75 -5.82 2.25 13.14
N GLU A 76 -4.82 1.39 12.97
CA GLU A 76 -3.63 1.37 13.80
C GLU A 76 -2.40 1.33 12.90
N PHE A 77 -1.31 1.89 13.38
CA PHE A 77 -0.05 1.87 12.65
C PHE A 77 0.64 0.52 12.92
N VAL A 78 0.91 -0.23 11.85
CA VAL A 78 1.52 -1.55 11.97
C VAL A 78 2.92 -1.56 11.37
N VAL A 79 3.78 -2.39 11.93
CA VAL A 79 5.17 -2.56 11.50
C VAL A 79 5.53 -4.04 11.50
N GLY A 80 6.66 -4.36 10.90
CA GLY A 80 7.18 -5.71 10.83
C GLY A 80 6.80 -6.40 9.53
N TYR A 81 7.40 -7.52 9.28
CA TYR A 81 7.17 -8.32 8.10
C TYR A 81 7.35 -7.51 6.80
N GLY A 82 8.38 -6.64 6.78
CA GLY A 82 8.66 -5.71 5.69
C GLY A 82 8.14 -4.31 5.89
N LEU A 83 7.08 -4.11 6.66
CA LEU A 83 6.52 -2.80 6.95
C LEU A 83 7.39 -2.06 7.96
N ASP A 84 7.60 -0.78 7.75
CA ASP A 84 8.50 0.01 8.59
C ASP A 84 7.85 1.27 9.15
N PHE A 85 8.47 1.80 10.20
CA PHE A 85 8.28 3.16 10.66
C PHE A 85 9.65 3.83 10.68
N ASN A 86 9.82 4.85 9.85
CA ASN A 86 11.08 5.59 9.75
C ASN A 86 12.28 4.64 9.52
N GLU A 87 12.08 3.64 8.65
CA GLU A 87 13.04 2.59 8.30
C GLU A 87 13.42 1.66 9.44
N LYS A 88 12.59 1.63 10.49
CA LYS A 88 12.77 0.73 11.64
C LYS A 88 11.68 -0.33 11.65
N TYR A 89 11.97 -1.44 12.33
CA TYR A 89 11.03 -2.53 12.63
C TYR A 89 10.66 -3.41 11.43
N ARG A 90 11.18 -3.13 10.24
CA ARG A 90 10.91 -3.91 9.03
C ARG A 90 11.32 -5.37 9.17
N ASN A 91 12.34 -5.64 9.98
CA ASN A 91 12.92 -6.96 10.16
C ASN A 91 12.16 -7.87 11.13
N LEU A 92 11.11 -7.37 11.78
CA LEU A 92 10.32 -8.19 12.70
C LEU A 92 9.66 -9.35 11.94
N PRO A 93 9.72 -10.57 12.46
CA PRO A 93 9.12 -11.74 11.80
C PRO A 93 7.62 -11.88 12.04
N TYR A 94 6.98 -10.79 12.44
CA TYR A 94 5.55 -10.70 12.69
C TYR A 94 5.10 -9.26 12.44
N ILE A 95 3.78 -9.07 12.29
CA ILE A 95 3.19 -7.75 12.17
C ILE A 95 2.75 -7.33 13.57
N SER A 96 3.14 -6.14 13.98
CA SER A 96 2.84 -5.60 15.30
C SER A 96 2.29 -4.18 15.19
N VAL A 97 1.48 -3.80 16.17
CA VAL A 97 0.96 -2.43 16.26
C VAL A 97 2.02 -1.56 16.91
N LEU A 98 2.36 -0.46 16.24
CA LEU A 98 3.28 0.51 16.79
C LEU A 98 2.57 1.34 17.85
N LYS A 99 3.23 1.53 19.01
CA LYS A 99 2.63 2.34 20.09
C LYS A 99 2.40 3.77 19.61
N PRO A 100 1.22 4.34 19.87
CA PRO A 100 0.91 5.71 19.45
C PRO A 100 1.94 6.74 19.89
N GLU A 101 2.54 6.58 21.07
CA GLU A 101 3.54 7.51 21.58
C GLU A 101 4.72 7.68 20.63
N ILE A 102 5.10 6.62 19.92
CA ILE A 102 6.27 6.65 19.05
C ILE A 102 6.02 7.52 17.82
N TYR A 103 4.93 7.28 17.08
CA TYR A 103 4.67 8.05 15.88
C TYR A 103 4.11 9.44 16.17
N MET A 104 3.38 9.60 17.27
CA MET A 104 2.90 10.92 17.72
C MET A 104 4.07 11.83 18.07
N TYR A 105 5.09 11.28 18.76
CA TYR A 105 6.29 12.03 19.09
C TYR A 105 6.99 12.53 17.82
N GLU A 106 7.14 11.71 16.82
CA GLU A 106 7.79 12.09 15.57
C GLU A 106 7.00 13.20 14.83
N VAL A 107 5.68 13.10 14.80
CA VAL A 107 4.83 14.13 14.21
C VAL A 107 5.01 15.46 14.94
N MET A 108 4.93 15.47 16.28
CA MET A 108 5.09 16.67 17.07
C MET A 108 6.47 17.30 16.91
N LYS A 109 7.49 16.48 16.76
CA LYS A 109 8.86 16.93 16.54
C LYS A 109 8.99 17.75 15.26
N TYR A 110 8.30 17.34 14.20
CA TYR A 110 8.32 18.06 12.93
C TYR A 110 7.46 19.32 12.97
N GLU A 111 6.34 19.29 13.65
CA GLU A 111 5.44 20.43 13.77
C GLU A 111 6.07 21.61 14.53
N LYS A 112 7.00 21.36 15.43
CA LYS A 112 7.67 22.40 16.21
C LYS A 112 8.75 23.15 15.44
N LYS A 113 9.06 22.69 14.28
CA LYS A 113 10.03 23.38 13.42
C LYS A 113 9.33 24.36 12.47
#